data_5d369694d36fba955e2effbb409ba897
#
_entry.id   5d369694d36fba955e2effbb409ba897
#
_cell.length_a   1.000
_cell.length_b   1.000
_cell.length_c   1.000
_cell.angle_alpha   90.00
_cell.angle_beta   90.00
_cell.angle_gamma   90.00
#
_symmetry.space_group_name_H-M   'P 1'
#
loop_
_entity.id
_entity.type
_entity.pdbx_description
1 polymer ?
#
loop_
_entity_poly.entity_id
_entity_poly.type
_entity_poly.pdbx_seq_one_letter_code
_entity_poly.pdbx_strand_id
1 'polypeptide(L)'
;LGPLLAAVFVAPYGRKHIALFTILAFTAIMVMIPVGHWYKGLLLRLKKAEVEMPKTHVRTPLPMGKTVFSIVILLILIFSKYIYMASLNSYYTFYLIHKFGVSVQASQLYLFVFLIATAIGTLLGGPIGDRVGRKYVIWASILGAAPFTLIMPHVENLYLTAILSFCVGLTLSSAFPAILVYAQELLPYKLGLISGLFFGFAFGVAGIASAVLGNMAD
;
A
#
# COMPACT_ATOMS: atom_id res chain seq x y z
N LEU A 1 -9.42 9.10 -0.80
CA LEU A 1 -10.32 10.20 -0.38
C LEU A 1 -9.59 11.54 -0.29
N GLY A 2 -8.34 11.60 0.24
CA GLY A 2 -7.59 12.86 0.41
C GLY A 2 -7.56 13.75 -0.84
N PRO A 3 -7.05 13.27 -1.99
CA PRO A 3 -7.01 14.08 -3.22
C PRO A 3 -8.38 14.51 -3.74
N LEU A 4 -9.41 13.66 -3.61
CA LEU A 4 -10.77 14.01 -3.98
C LEU A 4 -11.29 15.17 -3.12
N LEU A 5 -11.12 15.05 -1.81
CA LEU A 5 -11.53 16.10 -0.87
C LEU A 5 -10.71 17.40 -1.08
N ALA A 6 -9.42 17.27 -1.42
CA ALA A 6 -8.60 18.41 -1.79
C ALA A 6 -9.10 19.10 -3.06
N ALA A 7 -9.50 18.34 -4.08
CA ALA A 7 -10.03 18.89 -5.33
C ALA A 7 -11.39 19.58 -5.14
N VAL A 8 -12.26 19.03 -4.28
CA VAL A 8 -13.63 19.52 -4.08
C VAL A 8 -13.71 20.66 -3.05
N PHE A 9 -12.94 20.56 -1.95
CA PHE A 9 -13.08 21.50 -0.82
C PHE A 9 -11.88 22.46 -0.69
N VAL A 10 -10.65 22.01 -0.92
CA VAL A 10 -9.47 22.85 -0.68
C VAL A 10 -9.16 23.73 -1.88
N ALA A 11 -9.24 23.19 -3.10
CA ALA A 11 -8.94 23.95 -4.30
C ALA A 11 -9.87 25.15 -4.52
N PRO A 12 -11.22 25.04 -4.38
CA PRO A 12 -12.11 26.16 -4.57
C PRO A 12 -12.24 27.10 -3.35
N TYR A 13 -12.13 26.57 -2.12
CA TYR A 13 -12.41 27.34 -0.89
C TYR A 13 -11.18 27.79 -0.11
N GLY A 14 -9.97 27.35 -0.54
CA GLY A 14 -8.69 27.75 0.04
C GLY A 14 -8.22 26.87 1.21
N ARG A 15 -6.93 27.05 1.57
CA ARG A 15 -6.18 26.19 2.50
C ARG A 15 -6.75 26.12 3.94
N LYS A 16 -7.51 27.13 4.37
CA LYS A 16 -8.12 27.17 5.73
C LYS A 16 -9.09 25.99 5.96
N HIS A 17 -9.72 25.49 4.91
CA HIS A 17 -10.69 24.40 5.00
C HIS A 17 -10.05 23.02 5.25
N ILE A 18 -8.71 22.92 5.22
CA ILE A 18 -7.99 21.71 5.65
C ILE A 18 -8.31 21.39 7.12
N ALA A 19 -8.59 22.39 7.95
CA ALA A 19 -8.98 22.17 9.34
C ALA A 19 -10.24 21.31 9.52
N LEU A 20 -11.15 21.30 8.53
CA LEU A 20 -12.35 20.44 8.57
C LEU A 20 -12.01 18.95 8.59
N PHE A 21 -10.85 18.55 8.05
CA PHE A 21 -10.40 17.15 8.10
C PHE A 21 -10.05 16.67 9.50
N THR A 22 -9.82 17.57 10.45
CA THR A 22 -9.65 17.23 11.87
C THR A 22 -10.90 16.55 12.43
N ILE A 23 -12.09 16.91 11.96
CA ILE A 23 -13.35 16.25 12.34
C ILE A 23 -13.36 14.78 11.93
N LEU A 24 -12.86 14.47 10.72
CA LEU A 24 -12.72 13.07 10.26
C LEU A 24 -11.74 12.28 11.14
N ALA A 25 -10.65 12.90 11.59
CA ALA A 25 -9.70 12.27 12.50
C ALA A 25 -10.35 11.95 13.86
N PHE A 26 -11.13 12.89 14.43
CA PHE A 26 -11.86 12.64 15.67
C PHE A 26 -12.93 11.56 15.53
N THR A 27 -13.69 11.54 14.43
CA THR A 27 -14.66 10.45 14.17
C THR A 27 -13.97 9.11 14.03
N ALA A 28 -12.81 9.03 13.36
CA ALA A 28 -12.03 7.81 13.27
C ALA A 28 -11.57 7.31 14.66
N ILE A 29 -11.10 8.21 15.53
CA ILE A 29 -10.72 7.87 16.91
C ILE A 29 -11.92 7.31 17.67
N MET A 30 -13.07 7.99 17.61
CA MET A 30 -14.29 7.55 18.29
C MET A 30 -14.75 6.15 17.84
N VAL A 31 -14.62 5.84 16.55
CA VAL A 31 -14.94 4.51 16.00
C VAL A 31 -13.91 3.46 16.42
N MET A 32 -12.62 3.82 16.48
CA MET A 32 -11.57 2.87 16.83
C MET A 32 -11.57 2.45 18.29
N ILE A 33 -12.07 3.25 19.22
CA ILE A 33 -12.16 2.90 20.65
C ILE A 33 -13.03 1.63 20.88
N PRO A 34 -14.31 1.59 20.44
CA PRO A 34 -15.13 0.40 20.62
C PRO A 34 -14.61 -0.81 19.82
N VAL A 35 -14.05 -0.59 18.62
CA VAL A 35 -13.42 -1.67 17.83
C VAL A 35 -12.24 -2.27 18.59
N GLY A 36 -11.40 -1.45 19.22
CA GLY A 36 -10.29 -1.92 20.05
C GLY A 36 -10.74 -2.76 21.25
N HIS A 37 -11.80 -2.36 21.93
CA HIS A 37 -12.38 -3.12 23.04
C HIS A 37 -12.98 -4.46 22.56
N TRP A 38 -13.72 -4.44 21.46
CA TRP A 38 -14.27 -5.66 20.86
C TRP A 38 -13.15 -6.63 20.44
N TYR A 39 -12.11 -6.14 19.77
CA TYR A 39 -10.96 -6.94 19.32
C TYR A 39 -10.20 -7.55 20.49
N LYS A 40 -9.99 -6.79 21.58
CA LYS A 40 -9.40 -7.33 22.82
C LYS A 40 -10.22 -8.48 23.40
N GLY A 41 -11.55 -8.32 23.42
CA GLY A 41 -12.46 -9.39 23.86
C GLY A 41 -12.39 -10.64 22.98
N LEU A 42 -12.31 -10.44 21.65
CA LEU A 42 -12.17 -11.53 20.69
C LEU A 42 -10.84 -12.28 20.88
N LEU A 43 -9.72 -11.56 21.03
CA LEU A 43 -8.41 -12.19 21.29
C LEU A 43 -8.39 -13.02 22.57
N LEU A 44 -9.03 -12.54 23.66
CA LEU A 44 -9.12 -13.29 24.90
C LEU A 44 -9.96 -14.57 24.75
N ARG A 45 -11.04 -14.52 23.95
CA ARG A 45 -11.85 -15.72 23.63
C ARG A 45 -11.07 -16.72 22.77
N LEU A 46 -10.38 -16.25 21.73
CA LEU A 46 -9.55 -17.11 20.86
C LEU A 46 -8.41 -17.76 21.63
N LYS A 47 -7.75 -17.01 22.53
CA LYS A 47 -6.68 -17.56 23.38
C LYS A 47 -7.18 -18.63 24.34
N LYS A 48 -8.41 -18.52 24.87
CA LYS A 48 -9.04 -19.58 25.65
C LYS A 48 -9.35 -20.81 24.80
N ALA A 49 -9.89 -20.61 23.58
CA ALA A 49 -10.19 -21.70 22.66
C ALA A 49 -8.94 -22.41 22.14
N GLU A 50 -7.83 -21.70 21.94
CA GLU A 50 -6.54 -22.25 21.47
C GLU A 50 -5.89 -23.18 22.53
N VAL A 51 -6.18 -22.96 23.81
CA VAL A 51 -5.76 -23.86 24.91
C VAL A 51 -6.50 -25.22 24.85
N GLU A 52 -7.70 -25.26 24.25
CA GLU A 52 -8.55 -26.46 24.13
C GLU A 52 -8.36 -27.20 22.79
N MET A 53 -7.71 -26.63 21.79
CA MET A 53 -7.52 -27.29 20.49
C MET A 53 -6.12 -27.92 20.36
N PRO A 54 -6.03 -29.17 19.84
CA PRO A 54 -4.73 -29.75 19.51
C PRO A 54 -4.06 -28.92 18.41
N LYS A 55 -2.76 -28.63 18.59
CA LYS A 55 -1.92 -27.89 17.65
C LYS A 55 -1.82 -28.67 16.33
N THR A 56 -2.78 -28.45 15.44
CA THR A 56 -2.80 -29.04 14.09
C THR A 56 -2.03 -28.16 13.13
N HIS A 57 -0.99 -28.75 12.53
CA HIS A 57 -0.17 -28.24 11.42
C HIS A 57 0.73 -27.02 11.69
N VAL A 58 1.68 -27.20 12.58
CA VAL A 58 2.94 -26.42 12.46
C VAL A 58 3.70 -26.97 11.26
N ARG A 59 3.72 -26.26 10.13
CA ARG A 59 4.68 -26.55 9.07
C ARG A 59 6.06 -26.61 9.72
N THR A 60 6.84 -27.65 9.41
CA THR A 60 8.22 -27.79 9.89
C THR A 60 8.96 -26.47 9.69
N PRO A 61 9.49 -25.86 10.76
CA PRO A 61 10.16 -24.59 10.64
C PRO A 61 11.33 -24.70 9.66
N LEU A 62 11.37 -23.84 8.67
CA LEU A 62 12.50 -23.75 7.75
C LEU A 62 13.77 -23.47 8.54
N PRO A 63 14.95 -23.95 8.10
CA PRO A 63 16.23 -23.58 8.70
C PRO A 63 16.33 -22.06 8.85
N MET A 64 16.76 -21.57 10.01
CA MET A 64 16.80 -20.15 10.35
C MET A 64 17.45 -19.29 9.24
N GLY A 65 18.52 -19.77 8.62
CA GLY A 65 19.20 -19.09 7.53
C GLY A 65 18.31 -18.89 6.30
N LYS A 66 17.51 -19.88 5.91
CA LYS A 66 16.56 -19.76 4.79
C LYS A 66 15.41 -18.81 5.12
N THR A 67 14.94 -18.82 6.35
CA THR A 67 13.88 -17.91 6.83
C THR A 67 14.35 -16.46 6.78
N VAL A 68 15.54 -16.16 7.33
CA VAL A 68 16.13 -14.82 7.30
C VAL A 68 16.37 -14.36 5.86
N PHE A 69 16.94 -15.21 5.01
CA PHE A 69 17.15 -14.90 3.60
C PHE A 69 15.84 -14.57 2.87
N SER A 70 14.77 -15.34 3.11
CA SER A 70 13.44 -15.06 2.54
C SER A 70 12.89 -13.72 3.00
N ILE A 71 13.02 -13.39 4.28
CA ILE A 71 12.57 -12.10 4.83
C ILE A 71 13.34 -10.94 4.20
N VAL A 72 14.66 -11.06 4.04
CA VAL A 72 15.48 -10.03 3.38
C VAL A 72 15.05 -9.81 1.94
N ILE A 73 14.79 -10.88 1.17
CA ILE A 73 14.24 -10.75 -0.19
C ILE A 73 12.91 -10.01 -0.18
N LEU A 74 11.98 -10.37 0.72
CA LEU A 74 10.68 -9.73 0.83
C LEU A 74 10.80 -8.25 1.20
N LEU A 75 11.75 -7.87 2.05
CA LEU A 75 12.06 -6.48 2.39
C LEU A 75 12.60 -5.70 1.17
N ILE A 76 13.50 -6.30 0.39
CA ILE A 76 14.02 -5.68 -0.85
C ILE A 76 12.88 -5.45 -1.87
N LEU A 77 11.97 -6.41 -2.01
CA LEU A 77 10.81 -6.28 -2.88
C LEU A 77 9.88 -5.14 -2.44
N ILE A 78 9.61 -5.04 -1.13
CA ILE A 78 8.85 -3.92 -0.57
C ILE A 78 9.58 -2.59 -0.80
N PHE A 79 10.88 -2.53 -0.55
CA PHE A 79 11.72 -1.35 -0.76
C PHE A 79 11.57 -0.81 -2.19
N SER A 80 11.85 -1.63 -3.19
CA SER A 80 11.75 -1.25 -4.60
C SER A 80 10.35 -0.73 -4.96
N LYS A 81 9.32 -1.43 -4.50
CA LYS A 81 7.93 -1.10 -4.76
C LYS A 81 7.50 0.22 -4.11
N TYR A 82 7.87 0.44 -2.84
CA TYR A 82 7.47 1.64 -2.11
C TYR A 82 8.18 2.89 -2.60
N ILE A 83 9.43 2.81 -3.07
CA ILE A 83 10.10 3.91 -3.76
C ILE A 83 9.29 4.34 -4.98
N TYR A 84 8.90 3.39 -5.82
CA TYR A 84 8.12 3.70 -7.03
C TYR A 84 6.73 4.27 -6.70
N MET A 85 6.04 3.69 -5.72
CA MET A 85 4.74 4.19 -5.24
C MET A 85 4.85 5.60 -4.64
N ALA A 86 5.91 5.87 -3.88
CA ALA A 86 6.17 7.20 -3.32
C ALA A 86 6.43 8.23 -4.42
N SER A 87 7.21 7.85 -5.44
CA SER A 87 7.45 8.69 -6.62
C SER A 87 6.14 9.06 -7.32
N LEU A 88 5.28 8.09 -7.61
CA LEU A 88 3.98 8.36 -8.22
C LEU A 88 3.09 9.23 -7.32
N ASN A 89 3.00 8.93 -6.03
CA ASN A 89 2.18 9.73 -5.11
C ASN A 89 2.62 11.18 -5.01
N SER A 90 3.93 11.44 -5.04
CA SER A 90 4.48 12.79 -4.86
C SER A 90 4.53 13.58 -6.17
N TYR A 91 4.83 12.93 -7.29
CA TYR A 91 5.17 13.64 -8.53
C TYR A 91 4.18 13.44 -9.67
N TYR A 92 3.21 12.55 -9.55
CA TYR A 92 2.25 12.26 -10.62
C TYR A 92 1.42 13.49 -11.03
N THR A 93 1.02 14.32 -10.08
CA THR A 93 0.31 15.57 -10.36
C THR A 93 1.15 16.57 -11.12
N PHE A 94 2.42 16.74 -10.74
CA PHE A 94 3.36 17.60 -11.45
C PHE A 94 3.64 17.08 -12.86
N TYR A 95 3.83 15.78 -13.01
CA TYR A 95 4.01 15.13 -14.31
C TYR A 95 2.83 15.41 -15.25
N LEU A 96 1.60 15.28 -14.76
CA LEU A 96 0.40 15.54 -15.56
C LEU A 96 0.27 17.02 -15.96
N ILE A 97 0.55 17.93 -15.04
CA ILE A 97 0.51 19.38 -15.30
C ILE A 97 1.56 19.77 -16.35
N HIS A 98 2.82 19.32 -16.19
CA HIS A 98 3.91 19.68 -17.10
C HIS A 98 3.78 19.04 -18.47
N LYS A 99 3.37 17.76 -18.54
CA LYS A 99 3.33 17.03 -19.81
C LYS A 99 2.05 17.31 -20.62
N PHE A 100 0.90 17.43 -19.95
CA PHE A 100 -0.40 17.54 -20.61
C PHE A 100 -1.08 18.91 -20.41
N GLY A 101 -0.48 19.84 -19.66
CA GLY A 101 -1.06 21.17 -19.41
C GLY A 101 -2.38 21.17 -18.65
N VAL A 102 -2.69 20.09 -17.89
CA VAL A 102 -3.94 20.00 -17.15
C VAL A 102 -3.94 20.91 -15.92
N SER A 103 -5.12 21.34 -15.49
CA SER A 103 -5.27 22.14 -14.27
C SER A 103 -4.89 21.32 -13.02
N VAL A 104 -4.52 22.01 -11.94
CA VAL A 104 -4.21 21.38 -10.65
C VAL A 104 -5.40 20.53 -10.16
N GLN A 105 -6.62 21.03 -10.36
CA GLN A 105 -7.83 20.29 -9.97
C GLN A 105 -7.99 18.99 -10.76
N ALA A 106 -7.78 19.03 -12.08
CA ALA A 106 -7.86 17.83 -12.91
C ALA A 106 -6.75 16.83 -12.55
N SER A 107 -5.51 17.27 -12.31
CA SER A 107 -4.41 16.40 -11.90
C SER A 107 -4.69 15.67 -10.58
N GLN A 108 -5.36 16.32 -9.63
CA GLN A 108 -5.80 15.68 -8.37
C GLN A 108 -6.86 14.60 -8.59
N LEU A 109 -7.75 14.77 -9.57
CA LEU A 109 -8.73 13.74 -9.93
C LEU A 109 -8.04 12.50 -10.53
N TYR A 110 -7.04 12.69 -11.39
CA TYR A 110 -6.25 11.58 -11.93
C TYR A 110 -5.43 10.88 -10.85
N LEU A 111 -4.86 11.62 -9.88
CA LEU A 111 -4.22 11.03 -8.71
C LEU A 111 -5.22 10.22 -7.87
N PHE A 112 -6.44 10.70 -7.72
CA PHE A 112 -7.49 9.96 -7.02
C PHE A 112 -7.84 8.63 -7.73
N VAL A 113 -7.89 8.61 -9.06
CA VAL A 113 -8.07 7.37 -9.85
C VAL A 113 -6.94 6.36 -9.58
N PHE A 114 -5.70 6.81 -9.55
CA PHE A 114 -4.55 5.99 -9.18
C PHE A 114 -4.69 5.44 -7.75
N LEU A 115 -5.10 6.26 -6.78
CA LEU A 115 -5.26 5.84 -5.38
C LEU A 115 -6.43 4.88 -5.16
N ILE A 116 -7.53 5.02 -5.92
CA ILE A 116 -8.61 4.02 -5.95
C ILE A 116 -8.05 2.68 -6.45
N ALA A 117 -7.28 2.68 -7.52
CA ALA A 117 -6.66 1.46 -8.05
C ALA A 117 -5.77 0.79 -7.00
N THR A 118 -4.97 1.58 -6.25
CA THR A 118 -4.14 1.05 -5.17
C THR A 118 -4.97 0.43 -4.04
N ALA A 119 -6.08 1.06 -3.66
CA ALA A 119 -6.99 0.52 -2.65
C ALA A 119 -7.63 -0.79 -3.10
N ILE A 120 -8.15 -0.83 -4.33
CA ILE A 120 -8.72 -2.05 -4.93
C ILE A 120 -7.67 -3.16 -5.01
N GLY A 121 -6.46 -2.85 -5.49
CA GLY A 121 -5.35 -3.80 -5.58
C GLY A 121 -5.00 -4.40 -4.23
N THR A 122 -4.93 -3.57 -3.18
CA THR A 122 -4.67 -4.03 -1.80
C THR A 122 -5.77 -4.94 -1.28
N LEU A 123 -7.05 -4.58 -1.51
CA LEU A 123 -8.19 -5.39 -1.07
C LEU A 123 -8.25 -6.73 -1.81
N LEU A 124 -7.96 -6.76 -3.11
CA LEU A 124 -8.00 -7.98 -3.91
C LEU A 124 -6.76 -8.86 -3.71
N GLY A 125 -5.61 -8.26 -3.41
CA GLY A 125 -4.33 -8.97 -3.26
C GLY A 125 -4.35 -10.03 -2.16
N GLY A 126 -5.02 -9.79 -1.03
CA GLY A 126 -5.20 -10.76 0.05
C GLY A 126 -5.96 -12.01 -0.40
N PRO A 127 -7.25 -11.90 -0.76
CA PRO A 127 -8.08 -13.04 -1.17
C PRO A 127 -7.54 -13.80 -2.40
N ILE A 128 -6.93 -13.10 -3.36
CA ILE A 128 -6.30 -13.74 -4.52
C ILE A 128 -5.06 -14.52 -4.07
N GLY A 129 -4.25 -13.94 -3.18
CA GLY A 129 -3.07 -14.60 -2.62
C GLY A 129 -3.40 -15.86 -1.83
N ASP A 130 -4.52 -15.88 -1.13
CA ASP A 130 -4.99 -17.05 -0.39
C ASP A 130 -5.48 -18.19 -1.31
N ARG A 131 -6.07 -17.85 -2.47
CA ARG A 131 -6.60 -18.85 -3.44
C ARG A 131 -5.54 -19.36 -4.41
N VAL A 132 -4.77 -18.48 -5.01
CA VAL A 132 -3.81 -18.80 -6.10
C VAL A 132 -2.43 -19.11 -5.53
N GLY A 133 -2.15 -18.61 -4.33
CA GLY A 133 -0.85 -18.71 -3.68
C GLY A 133 -0.11 -17.39 -3.67
N ARG A 134 0.38 -17.00 -2.49
CA ARG A 134 1.01 -15.68 -2.24
C ARG A 134 2.21 -15.40 -3.12
N LYS A 135 3.03 -16.44 -3.38
CA LYS A 135 4.19 -16.34 -4.26
C LYS A 135 3.80 -15.89 -5.68
N TYR A 136 2.72 -16.44 -6.23
CA TYR A 136 2.27 -16.09 -7.58
C TYR A 136 1.75 -14.66 -7.65
N VAL A 137 1.03 -14.20 -6.63
CA VAL A 137 0.56 -12.80 -6.56
C VAL A 137 1.73 -11.83 -6.49
N ILE A 138 2.78 -12.14 -5.72
CA ILE A 138 3.98 -11.31 -5.64
C ILE A 138 4.67 -11.21 -7.02
N TRP A 139 4.87 -12.34 -7.71
CA TRP A 139 5.45 -12.37 -9.05
C TRP A 139 4.59 -11.63 -10.07
N ALA A 140 3.29 -11.91 -10.11
CA ALA A 140 2.35 -11.27 -11.02
C ALA A 140 2.27 -9.75 -10.80
N SER A 141 2.34 -9.30 -9.54
CA SER A 141 2.33 -7.88 -9.21
C SER A 141 3.58 -7.14 -9.74
N ILE A 142 4.76 -7.73 -9.59
CA ILE A 142 6.01 -7.07 -9.99
C ILE A 142 6.18 -7.12 -11.51
N LEU A 143 6.06 -8.31 -12.10
CA LEU A 143 6.20 -8.49 -13.55
C LEU A 143 5.04 -7.86 -14.32
N GLY A 144 3.83 -7.92 -13.76
CA GLY A 144 2.64 -7.31 -14.38
C GLY A 144 2.66 -5.79 -14.37
N ALA A 145 3.31 -5.15 -13.40
CA ALA A 145 3.47 -3.70 -13.37
C ALA A 145 4.52 -3.21 -14.36
N ALA A 146 5.56 -4.00 -14.64
CA ALA A 146 6.70 -3.59 -15.47
C ALA A 146 6.32 -3.05 -16.86
N PRO A 147 5.46 -3.71 -17.68
CA PRO A 147 5.10 -3.16 -18.97
C PRO A 147 4.37 -1.82 -18.88
N PHE A 148 3.48 -1.67 -17.91
CA PHE A 148 2.74 -0.41 -17.73
C PHE A 148 3.64 0.73 -17.28
N THR A 149 4.60 0.47 -16.39
CA THR A 149 5.56 1.47 -15.91
C THR A 149 6.53 1.91 -17.00
N LEU A 150 6.95 1.00 -17.87
CA LEU A 150 7.85 1.30 -19.00
C LEU A 150 7.15 2.07 -20.13
N ILE A 151 5.90 1.77 -20.40
CA ILE A 151 5.13 2.41 -21.47
C ILE A 151 4.67 3.82 -21.05
N MET A 152 4.30 4.02 -19.78
CA MET A 152 3.68 5.26 -19.28
C MET A 152 4.44 6.55 -19.63
N PRO A 153 5.80 6.65 -19.55
CA PRO A 153 6.51 7.85 -19.90
C PRO A 153 6.46 8.22 -21.39
N HIS A 154 6.25 7.23 -22.27
CA HIS A 154 6.26 7.40 -23.74
C HIS A 154 4.87 7.73 -24.31
N VAL A 155 3.84 7.69 -23.49
CA VAL A 155 2.46 7.94 -23.92
C VAL A 155 2.19 9.45 -23.92
N GLU A 156 1.67 9.98 -25.03
CA GLU A 156 1.28 11.38 -25.19
C GLU A 156 -0.24 11.61 -24.95
N ASN A 157 -1.00 10.56 -24.76
CA ASN A 157 -2.44 10.63 -24.51
C ASN A 157 -2.73 10.58 -23.01
N LEU A 158 -3.41 11.62 -22.50
CA LEU A 158 -3.77 11.75 -21.08
C LEU A 158 -4.64 10.59 -20.56
N TYR A 159 -5.65 10.18 -21.34
CA TYR A 159 -6.54 9.09 -20.93
C TYR A 159 -5.81 7.75 -20.86
N LEU A 160 -4.92 7.48 -21.82
CA LEU A 160 -4.12 6.27 -21.80
C LEU A 160 -3.13 6.27 -20.62
N THR A 161 -2.54 7.42 -20.30
CA THR A 161 -1.70 7.58 -19.10
C THR A 161 -2.48 7.30 -17.83
N ALA A 162 -3.73 7.74 -17.74
CA ALA A 162 -4.60 7.46 -16.59
C ALA A 162 -4.92 5.96 -16.47
N ILE A 163 -5.21 5.28 -17.57
CA ILE A 163 -5.44 3.82 -17.58
C ILE A 163 -4.17 3.07 -17.16
N LEU A 164 -3.02 3.45 -17.69
CA LEU A 164 -1.74 2.84 -17.31
C LEU A 164 -1.44 3.04 -15.82
N SER A 165 -1.64 4.26 -15.30
CA SER A 165 -1.45 4.54 -13.87
C SER A 165 -2.42 3.73 -12.99
N PHE A 166 -3.67 3.54 -13.43
CA PHE A 166 -4.64 2.68 -12.77
C PHE A 166 -4.14 1.22 -12.72
N CYS A 167 -3.69 0.68 -13.85
CA CYS A 167 -3.11 -0.67 -13.92
C CYS A 167 -1.88 -0.83 -13.03
N VAL A 168 -0.98 0.16 -13.01
CA VAL A 168 0.19 0.19 -12.11
C VAL A 168 -0.24 0.18 -10.65
N GLY A 169 -1.16 1.07 -10.27
CA GLY A 169 -1.66 1.16 -8.90
C GLY A 169 -2.28 -0.16 -8.42
N LEU A 170 -3.12 -0.77 -9.25
CA LEU A 170 -3.79 -2.02 -8.96
C LEU A 170 -2.81 -3.20 -8.83
N THR A 171 -1.90 -3.36 -9.78
CA THR A 171 -0.95 -4.47 -9.80
C THR A 171 0.07 -4.36 -8.68
N LEU A 172 0.73 -3.21 -8.51
CA LEU A 172 1.73 -3.04 -7.45
C LEU A 172 1.14 -3.17 -6.05
N SER A 173 -0.07 -2.65 -5.81
CA SER A 173 -0.66 -2.67 -4.47
C SER A 173 -1.13 -4.05 -4.04
N SER A 174 -1.45 -4.95 -4.98
CA SER A 174 -1.88 -6.32 -4.67
C SER A 174 -0.80 -7.17 -3.99
N ALA A 175 0.48 -6.88 -4.19
CA ALA A 175 1.56 -7.65 -3.58
C ALA A 175 1.74 -7.39 -2.08
N PHE A 176 1.39 -6.21 -1.55
CA PHE A 176 1.69 -5.85 -0.17
C PHE A 176 1.06 -6.80 0.86
N PRO A 177 -0.27 -7.08 0.80
CA PRO A 177 -0.87 -8.03 1.72
C PRO A 177 -0.26 -9.43 1.57
N ALA A 178 -0.01 -9.88 0.33
CA ALA A 178 0.58 -11.18 0.07
C ALA A 178 1.99 -11.32 0.66
N ILE A 179 2.84 -10.29 0.51
CA ILE A 179 4.19 -10.25 1.07
C ILE A 179 4.13 -10.27 2.61
N LEU A 180 3.28 -9.42 3.21
CA LEU A 180 3.17 -9.31 4.66
C LEU A 180 2.75 -10.64 5.28
N VAL A 181 1.68 -11.24 4.75
CA VAL A 181 1.17 -12.51 5.29
C VAL A 181 2.17 -13.64 5.04
N TYR A 182 2.86 -13.67 3.89
CA TYR A 182 3.91 -14.65 3.63
C TYR A 182 5.07 -14.52 4.64
N ALA A 183 5.49 -13.28 4.97
CA ALA A 183 6.49 -13.05 5.99
C ALA A 183 6.03 -13.50 7.40
N GLN A 184 4.75 -13.26 7.74
CA GLN A 184 4.15 -13.72 8.99
C GLN A 184 4.09 -15.25 9.10
N GLU A 185 3.86 -15.96 7.98
CA GLU A 185 3.88 -17.42 7.94
C GLU A 185 5.28 -18.00 8.15
N LEU A 186 6.32 -17.28 7.75
CA LEU A 186 7.72 -17.68 7.98
C LEU A 186 8.11 -17.61 9.45
N LEU A 187 7.50 -16.68 10.23
CA LEU A 187 7.76 -16.48 11.65
C LEU A 187 6.45 -16.31 12.46
N PRO A 188 5.66 -17.37 12.61
CA PRO A 188 4.32 -17.28 13.21
C PRO A 188 4.35 -16.85 14.69
N TYR A 189 5.47 -17.07 15.39
CA TYR A 189 5.61 -16.66 16.79
C TYR A 189 6.02 -15.20 16.99
N LYS A 190 6.32 -14.45 15.91
CA LYS A 190 6.81 -13.07 15.95
C LYS A 190 5.97 -12.14 15.06
N LEU A 191 4.65 -12.35 14.99
CA LEU A 191 3.73 -11.61 14.11
C LEU A 191 3.84 -10.09 14.29
N GLY A 192 3.86 -9.60 15.53
CA GLY A 192 3.97 -8.17 15.82
C GLY A 192 5.29 -7.57 15.35
N LEU A 193 6.40 -8.29 15.55
CA LEU A 193 7.73 -7.88 15.08
C LEU A 193 7.77 -7.79 13.56
N ILE A 194 7.26 -8.81 12.86
CA ILE A 194 7.22 -8.84 11.40
C ILE A 194 6.34 -7.72 10.86
N SER A 195 5.13 -7.56 11.40
CA SER A 195 4.24 -6.47 10.97
C SER A 195 4.88 -5.10 11.20
N GLY A 196 5.43 -4.87 12.39
CA GLY A 196 6.11 -3.62 12.71
C GLY A 196 7.31 -3.34 11.80
N LEU A 197 8.14 -4.36 11.54
CA LEU A 197 9.27 -4.25 10.62
C LEU A 197 8.83 -3.88 9.20
N PHE A 198 7.84 -4.60 8.64
CA PHE A 198 7.39 -4.39 7.26
C PHE A 198 6.67 -3.06 7.08
N PHE A 199 5.77 -2.69 8.00
CA PHE A 199 5.11 -1.38 7.94
C PHE A 199 6.09 -0.23 8.22
N GLY A 200 6.93 -0.34 9.25
CA GLY A 200 7.92 0.68 9.58
C GLY A 200 8.90 0.89 8.43
N PHE A 201 9.38 -0.19 7.83
CA PHE A 201 10.29 -0.13 6.68
C PHE A 201 9.59 0.46 5.43
N ALA A 202 8.38 0.02 5.12
CA ALA A 202 7.61 0.52 3.97
C ALA A 202 7.38 2.03 4.03
N PHE A 203 6.87 2.52 5.16
CA PHE A 203 6.60 3.96 5.33
C PHE A 203 7.87 4.79 5.52
N GLY A 204 8.88 4.26 6.22
CA GLY A 204 10.16 4.93 6.38
C GLY A 204 10.87 5.14 5.04
N VAL A 205 10.91 4.10 4.21
CA VAL A 205 11.49 4.18 2.86
C VAL A 205 10.69 5.13 1.97
N ALA A 206 9.37 5.09 2.02
CA ALA A 206 8.53 6.00 1.25
C ALA A 206 8.79 7.47 1.61
N GLY A 207 8.97 7.78 2.91
CA GLY A 207 9.30 9.12 3.38
C GLY A 207 10.68 9.59 2.90
N ILE A 208 11.71 8.75 3.02
CA ILE A 208 13.07 9.05 2.54
C ILE A 208 13.07 9.22 1.03
N ALA A 209 12.41 8.32 0.28
CA ALA A 209 12.32 8.38 -1.16
C ALA A 209 11.65 9.68 -1.63
N SER A 210 10.56 10.10 -1.01
CA SER A 210 9.90 11.37 -1.32
C SER A 210 10.81 12.57 -1.10
N ALA A 211 11.59 12.59 -0.01
CA ALA A 211 12.53 13.67 0.29
C ALA A 211 13.69 13.72 -0.69
N VAL A 212 14.29 12.57 -1.04
CA VAL A 212 15.40 12.49 -2.01
C VAL A 212 14.94 12.89 -3.39
N LEU A 213 13.79 12.37 -3.84
CA LEU A 213 13.22 12.70 -5.14
C LEU A 213 12.81 14.18 -5.22
N GLY A 214 12.38 14.81 -4.10
CA GLY A 214 12.10 16.24 -4.02
C GLY A 214 13.32 17.07 -4.34
N ASN A 215 14.45 16.77 -3.71
CA ASN A 215 15.71 17.47 -3.98
C ASN A 215 16.27 17.26 -5.40
N MET A 216 15.84 16.22 -6.10
CA MET A 216 16.24 15.97 -7.50
C MET A 216 15.33 16.66 -8.52
N ALA A 217 14.13 17.07 -8.10
CA ALA A 217 13.14 17.71 -8.96
C ALA A 217 13.22 19.26 -8.95
N ASP A 218 13.87 19.84 -7.92
CA ASP A 218 14.20 21.26 -7.80
C ASP A 218 15.51 21.57 -8.56
#